data_9abc08f256fd6916ea327e05fd553cb8
#
_entry.id   9abc08f256fd6916ea327e05fd553cb8
#
_cell.length_a   1.000
_cell.length_b   1.000
_cell.length_c   1.000
_cell.angle_alpha   90.00
_cell.angle_beta   90.00
_cell.angle_gamma   90.00
#
_symmetry.space_group_name_H-M   'P 1'
#
loop_
_entity.id
_entity.type
_entity.pdbx_description
1 polymer ?
#
loop_
_entity_poly.entity_id
_entity_poly.type
_entity_poly.pdbx_seq_one_letter_code
_entity_poly.pdbx_strand_id
1 'polypeptide(L)'
;MLTPDYLQGAPAELEELFLRLEEDIIADICRRIAKAGYLTDSAEHQVLRLRELGAGTEYIKQKISEYSELSDEAVDRLFFDAAQTSDEFYKKAYAQANVGYTPYEYNDFFQQAVTAGVNQTMGELRNFTQSMGFSYRGSNGQVRFHDAAEAYRDCLDYAYMQVMTGAVDHNTAVRNATRRLTEGGLQFVDYASGVRCHADVAARRAVLTGLSQMTGKVSEHNAAELDTDIVEVDAHAGARPDHAEWQGKWYSLSGKSKKYPSLKAVTGYGTVTGLKGANCRHDFYPVIEGISEPSYTEEELKNIDPPPFEYNGKTYTYYEATQRQRAMERSMRKTKREILAADATDDKDRFTEKSVLLRRQKDEYGRFSKAAGLSLRNERAQVGGFGHSQASRAVWAAKGNQKPLENKISSNPKRTDTNAYAGLTSKTDSATIKSINSGSKLFTEENRIKMLQHERIISGNKYEKAIIYKPDGSIDFQKKGNSDSVSFSIKEIKSMDGKILTHNHPNGTIPSPADINIMRRGKLAEIRACNSDGAYVIRRSGKWSSELTSLKKIDSAYNSCIDEILLKYQKIASENGENFFKYFDRAEKEGLQLFCDKYNLEFSWEDKNENKY
;
A
#
# COMPACT_ATOMS: atom_id res chain seq x y z
N MET A 1 9.30 -0.76 -27.49
CA MET A 1 10.22 -0.33 -26.39
C MET A 1 9.39 0.11 -25.20
N LEU A 2 9.84 -0.21 -24.02
CA LEU A 2 9.26 0.30 -22.76
C LEU A 2 10.20 1.32 -22.13
N THR A 3 9.67 2.48 -21.75
CA THR A 3 10.49 3.52 -21.12
C THR A 3 10.94 3.11 -19.71
N PRO A 4 12.07 3.67 -19.21
CA PRO A 4 12.51 3.43 -17.82
C PRO A 4 11.48 3.78 -16.76
N ASP A 5 10.63 4.79 -17.00
CA ASP A 5 9.55 5.17 -16.10
C ASP A 5 8.41 4.15 -16.10
N TYR A 6 8.05 3.61 -17.27
CA TYR A 6 7.12 2.49 -17.38
C TYR A 6 7.63 1.29 -16.58
N LEU A 7 8.87 0.85 -16.83
CA LEU A 7 9.48 -0.28 -16.13
C LEU A 7 9.60 -0.03 -14.61
N GLN A 8 9.74 1.21 -14.18
CA GLN A 8 9.75 1.53 -12.75
C GLN A 8 8.39 1.30 -12.09
N GLY A 9 7.29 1.58 -12.77
CA GLY A 9 5.93 1.44 -12.28
C GLY A 9 5.33 0.04 -12.46
N ALA A 10 5.72 -0.66 -13.52
CA ALA A 10 5.14 -1.93 -13.94
C ALA A 10 4.96 -3.00 -12.84
N PRO A 11 5.90 -3.22 -11.90
CA PRO A 11 5.74 -4.21 -10.86
C PRO A 11 4.80 -3.84 -9.72
N ALA A 12 4.28 -2.61 -9.65
CA ALA A 12 3.63 -2.07 -8.45
C ALA A 12 2.41 -2.91 -8.00
N GLU A 13 1.58 -3.37 -8.92
CA GLU A 13 0.39 -4.19 -8.59
C GLU A 13 0.80 -5.53 -7.97
N LEU A 14 1.80 -6.19 -8.53
CA LEU A 14 2.30 -7.47 -8.01
C LEU A 14 3.06 -7.29 -6.68
N GLU A 15 3.87 -6.24 -6.54
CA GLU A 15 4.49 -5.90 -5.26
C GLU A 15 3.41 -5.75 -4.16
N GLU A 16 2.30 -5.07 -4.46
CA GLU A 16 1.19 -4.87 -3.52
C GLU A 16 0.49 -6.18 -3.18
N LEU A 17 0.23 -7.05 -4.16
CA LEU A 17 -0.39 -8.36 -3.92
C LEU A 17 0.43 -9.19 -2.93
N PHE A 18 1.75 -9.28 -3.10
CA PHE A 18 2.61 -10.05 -2.21
C PHE A 18 2.80 -9.41 -0.84
N LEU A 19 2.74 -8.09 -0.74
CA LEU A 19 2.69 -7.41 0.56
C LEU A 19 1.40 -7.73 1.33
N ARG A 20 0.26 -7.79 0.64
CA ARG A 20 -1.03 -8.18 1.25
C ARG A 20 -1.03 -9.65 1.68
N LEU A 21 -0.47 -10.55 0.87
CA LEU A 21 -0.31 -11.96 1.23
C LEU A 21 0.50 -12.10 2.53
N GLU A 22 1.63 -11.38 2.65
CA GLU A 22 2.44 -11.35 3.87
C GLU A 22 1.60 -10.95 5.09
N GLU A 23 0.79 -9.94 4.96
CA GLU A 23 -0.02 -9.38 6.03
C GLU A 23 -1.16 -10.28 6.44
N ASP A 24 -1.88 -10.86 5.48
CA ASP A 24 -2.95 -11.82 5.73
C ASP A 24 -2.42 -13.01 6.53
N ILE A 25 -1.24 -13.53 6.15
CA ILE A 25 -0.59 -14.65 6.85
C ILE A 25 -0.15 -14.23 8.26
N ILE A 26 0.54 -13.10 8.42
CA ILE A 26 1.02 -12.63 9.73
C ILE A 26 -0.16 -12.34 10.65
N ALA A 27 -1.19 -11.65 10.18
CA ALA A 27 -2.36 -11.32 10.99
C ALA A 27 -3.12 -12.58 11.45
N ASP A 28 -3.25 -13.58 10.59
CA ASP A 28 -3.89 -14.84 10.97
C ASP A 28 -3.07 -15.60 12.03
N ILE A 29 -1.76 -15.73 11.83
CA ILE A 29 -0.87 -16.38 12.79
C ILE A 29 -0.92 -15.67 14.15
N CYS A 30 -0.87 -14.34 14.19
CA CYS A 30 -0.95 -13.55 15.42
C CYS A 30 -2.28 -13.79 16.16
N ARG A 31 -3.41 -13.77 15.45
CA ARG A 31 -4.73 -14.06 16.02
C ARG A 31 -4.83 -15.47 16.61
N ARG A 32 -4.28 -16.47 15.94
CA ARG A 32 -4.31 -17.86 16.40
C ARG A 32 -3.38 -18.09 17.58
N ILE A 33 -2.20 -17.48 17.59
CA ILE A 33 -1.30 -17.51 18.74
C ILE A 33 -1.99 -16.88 19.96
N ALA A 34 -2.63 -15.73 19.79
CA ALA A 34 -3.38 -15.09 20.88
C ALA A 34 -4.54 -15.95 21.38
N LYS A 35 -5.28 -16.62 20.48
CA LYS A 35 -6.40 -17.52 20.83
C LYS A 35 -5.94 -18.83 21.50
N ALA A 36 -4.87 -19.45 20.98
CA ALA A 36 -4.29 -20.67 21.56
C ALA A 36 -3.62 -20.44 22.91
N GLY A 37 -3.45 -19.23 23.27
CA GLY A 37 -2.73 -18.82 24.45
C GLY A 37 -3.49 -18.88 25.77
N TYR A 38 -4.79 -19.14 25.82
CA TYR A 38 -5.51 -19.45 27.06
C TYR A 38 -5.20 -20.88 27.50
N LEU A 39 -4.00 -21.08 28.04
CA LEU A 39 -3.45 -22.38 28.35
C LEU A 39 -3.97 -22.89 29.70
N THR A 40 -4.66 -24.01 29.66
CA THR A 40 -4.83 -24.90 30.80
C THR A 40 -4.13 -26.24 30.47
N ASP A 41 -3.60 -26.93 31.46
CA ASP A 41 -2.90 -28.25 31.34
C ASP A 41 -3.82 -29.40 30.87
N SER A 42 -4.98 -29.13 30.39
CA SER A 42 -5.99 -30.11 30.02
C SER A 42 -5.74 -30.72 28.63
N ALA A 43 -6.16 -31.99 28.46
CA ALA A 43 -6.19 -32.66 27.17
C ALA A 43 -6.99 -31.86 26.11
N GLU A 44 -8.01 -31.11 26.52
CA GLU A 44 -8.80 -30.20 25.69
C GLU A 44 -7.94 -29.09 25.06
N HIS A 45 -6.96 -28.59 25.82
CA HIS A 45 -6.05 -27.58 25.30
C HIS A 45 -5.13 -28.12 24.19
N GLN A 46 -4.61 -29.34 24.35
CA GLN A 46 -3.79 -29.97 23.31
C GLN A 46 -4.60 -30.22 22.03
N VAL A 47 -5.87 -30.62 22.15
CA VAL A 47 -6.78 -30.79 21.02
C VAL A 47 -7.08 -29.43 20.35
N LEU A 48 -7.34 -28.38 21.14
CA LEU A 48 -7.56 -27.03 20.61
C LEU A 48 -6.32 -26.51 19.86
N ARG A 49 -5.12 -26.73 20.42
CA ARG A 49 -3.86 -26.36 19.80
C ARG A 49 -3.64 -27.07 18.47
N LEU A 50 -3.87 -28.38 18.39
CA LEU A 50 -3.77 -29.15 17.15
C LEU A 50 -4.79 -28.68 16.11
N ARG A 51 -6.02 -28.37 16.55
CA ARG A 51 -7.07 -27.84 15.67
C ARG A 51 -6.70 -26.46 15.10
N GLU A 52 -6.22 -25.53 15.92
CA GLU A 52 -5.80 -24.20 15.46
C GLU A 52 -4.57 -24.29 14.55
N LEU A 53 -3.65 -25.22 14.83
CA LEU A 53 -2.50 -25.49 13.96
C LEU A 53 -2.93 -26.00 12.57
N GLY A 54 -3.84 -26.97 12.52
CA GLY A 54 -4.37 -27.50 11.26
C GLY A 54 -5.12 -26.43 10.47
N ALA A 55 -6.03 -25.70 11.11
CA ALA A 55 -6.79 -24.63 10.48
C ALA A 55 -5.88 -23.47 10.00
N GLY A 56 -4.80 -23.15 10.71
CA GLY A 56 -3.84 -22.14 10.28
C GLY A 56 -3.05 -22.58 9.05
N THR A 57 -2.63 -23.84 9.01
CA THR A 57 -1.92 -24.39 7.84
C THR A 57 -2.81 -24.37 6.57
N GLU A 58 -4.07 -24.77 6.69
CA GLU A 58 -5.01 -24.71 5.57
C GLU A 58 -5.29 -23.27 5.13
N TYR A 59 -5.44 -22.33 6.05
CA TYR A 59 -5.60 -20.92 5.72
C TYR A 59 -4.41 -20.37 4.94
N ILE A 60 -3.17 -20.67 5.36
CA ILE A 60 -1.96 -20.26 4.66
C ILE A 60 -1.94 -20.81 3.23
N LYS A 61 -2.22 -22.10 3.04
CA LYS A 61 -2.30 -22.73 1.72
C LYS A 61 -3.37 -22.09 0.84
N GLN A 62 -4.57 -21.86 1.39
CA GLN A 62 -5.66 -21.21 0.68
C GLN A 62 -5.26 -19.80 0.24
N LYS A 63 -4.62 -19.02 1.13
CA LYS A 63 -4.17 -17.67 0.79
C LYS A 63 -3.09 -17.66 -0.28
N ILE A 64 -2.12 -18.54 -0.22
CA ILE A 64 -1.11 -18.67 -1.27
C ILE A 64 -1.77 -18.98 -2.62
N SER A 65 -2.76 -19.89 -2.68
CA SER A 65 -3.50 -20.20 -3.91
C SER A 65 -4.27 -18.99 -4.43
N GLU A 66 -5.06 -18.33 -3.56
CA GLU A 66 -5.85 -17.12 -3.91
C GLU A 66 -4.95 -16.03 -4.51
N TYR A 67 -3.83 -15.73 -3.87
CA TYR A 67 -2.92 -14.69 -4.35
C TYR A 67 -2.10 -15.12 -5.57
N SER A 68 -1.88 -16.42 -5.76
CA SER A 68 -1.27 -16.94 -7.00
C SER A 68 -2.18 -16.71 -8.21
N GLU A 69 -3.48 -17.00 -8.09
CA GLU A 69 -4.46 -16.74 -9.14
C GLU A 69 -4.55 -15.24 -9.47
N LEU A 70 -4.64 -14.38 -8.45
CA LEU A 70 -4.63 -12.92 -8.63
C LEU A 70 -3.34 -12.42 -9.29
N SER A 71 -2.20 -13.07 -9.00
CA SER A 71 -0.92 -12.74 -9.62
C SER A 71 -0.88 -13.11 -11.09
N ASP A 72 -1.42 -14.27 -11.46
CA ASP A 72 -1.50 -14.71 -12.86
C ASP A 72 -2.33 -13.72 -13.70
N GLU A 73 -3.51 -13.31 -13.19
CA GLU A 73 -4.33 -12.27 -13.84
C GLU A 73 -3.62 -10.92 -13.97
N ALA A 74 -2.87 -10.52 -12.94
CA ALA A 74 -2.12 -9.26 -12.95
C ALA A 74 -0.95 -9.29 -13.94
N VAL A 75 -0.28 -10.44 -14.09
CA VAL A 75 0.78 -10.65 -15.08
C VAL A 75 0.21 -10.57 -16.49
N ASP A 76 -0.90 -11.25 -16.78
CA ASP A 76 -1.53 -11.21 -18.09
C ASP A 76 -1.89 -9.78 -18.51
N ARG A 77 -2.55 -9.02 -17.61
CA ARG A 77 -2.90 -7.61 -17.89
C ARG A 77 -1.66 -6.76 -18.14
N LEU A 78 -0.62 -6.92 -17.30
CA LEU A 78 0.60 -6.15 -17.40
C LEU A 78 1.35 -6.40 -18.70
N PHE A 79 1.49 -7.65 -19.11
CA PHE A 79 2.18 -8.00 -20.35
C PHE A 79 1.41 -7.59 -21.59
N PHE A 80 0.07 -7.65 -21.55
CA PHE A 80 -0.76 -7.11 -22.63
C PHE A 80 -0.59 -5.58 -22.77
N ASP A 81 -0.62 -4.83 -21.67
CA ASP A 81 -0.39 -3.38 -21.66
C ASP A 81 1.03 -3.02 -22.15
N ALA A 82 2.03 -3.79 -21.72
CA ALA A 82 3.40 -3.65 -22.18
C ALA A 82 3.56 -3.92 -23.68
N ALA A 83 2.84 -4.93 -24.20
CA ALA A 83 2.83 -5.22 -25.63
C ALA A 83 2.22 -4.06 -26.43
N GLN A 84 1.09 -3.53 -26.01
CA GLN A 84 0.46 -2.38 -26.66
C GLN A 84 1.36 -1.15 -26.65
N THR A 85 1.97 -0.85 -25.52
CA THR A 85 2.92 0.27 -25.38
C THR A 85 4.13 0.12 -26.32
N SER A 86 4.66 -1.09 -26.44
CA SER A 86 5.75 -1.40 -27.37
C SER A 86 5.30 -1.33 -28.82
N ASP A 87 4.09 -1.81 -29.14
CA ASP A 87 3.51 -1.75 -30.48
C ASP A 87 3.41 -0.31 -30.99
N GLU A 88 2.86 0.57 -30.17
CA GLU A 88 2.76 2.01 -30.49
C GLU A 88 4.13 2.66 -30.75
N PHE A 89 5.14 2.28 -29.98
CA PHE A 89 6.49 2.77 -30.21
C PHE A 89 7.05 2.33 -31.55
N TYR A 90 6.99 1.02 -31.86
CA TYR A 90 7.54 0.49 -33.10
C TYR A 90 6.76 0.96 -34.34
N LYS A 91 5.45 1.09 -34.27
CA LYS A 91 4.65 1.68 -35.33
C LYS A 91 5.15 3.06 -35.76
N LYS A 92 5.58 3.91 -34.80
CA LYS A 92 6.16 5.21 -35.10
C LYS A 92 7.57 5.10 -35.71
N ALA A 93 8.40 4.20 -35.20
CA ALA A 93 9.75 3.97 -35.70
C ALA A 93 9.74 3.47 -37.15
N TYR A 94 8.89 2.51 -37.48
CA TYR A 94 8.73 2.00 -38.85
C TYR A 94 8.17 3.06 -39.82
N ALA A 95 7.25 3.90 -39.36
CA ALA A 95 6.72 5.01 -40.15
C ALA A 95 7.84 6.03 -40.48
N GLN A 96 8.73 6.33 -39.55
CA GLN A 96 9.89 7.20 -39.79
C GLN A 96 10.88 6.59 -40.77
N ALA A 97 11.08 5.29 -40.74
CA ALA A 97 11.90 4.53 -41.68
C ALA A 97 11.24 4.32 -43.06
N ASN A 98 9.98 4.71 -43.21
CA ASN A 98 9.15 4.45 -44.41
C ASN A 98 9.03 2.97 -44.78
N VAL A 99 8.97 2.09 -43.76
CA VAL A 99 8.84 0.64 -43.87
C VAL A 99 7.45 0.22 -43.37
N GLY A 100 6.85 -0.83 -43.97
CA GLY A 100 5.58 -1.38 -43.54
C GLY A 100 5.71 -2.01 -42.15
N TYR A 101 4.78 -1.70 -41.25
CA TYR A 101 4.74 -2.24 -39.89
C TYR A 101 3.62 -3.28 -39.75
N THR A 102 3.92 -4.42 -39.15
CA THR A 102 2.93 -5.43 -38.77
C THR A 102 2.56 -5.23 -37.31
N PRO A 103 1.32 -4.75 -36.98
CA PRO A 103 0.88 -4.55 -35.62
C PRO A 103 0.90 -5.83 -34.77
N TYR A 104 0.97 -5.69 -33.45
CA TYR A 104 1.00 -6.79 -32.49
C TYR A 104 -0.09 -7.85 -32.75
N GLU A 105 -1.30 -7.41 -33.10
CA GLU A 105 -2.46 -8.28 -33.35
C GLU A 105 -2.24 -9.27 -34.52
N TYR A 106 -1.34 -8.94 -35.43
CA TYR A 106 -1.02 -9.74 -36.64
C TYR A 106 0.44 -10.21 -36.66
N ASN A 107 1.21 -9.95 -35.60
CA ASN A 107 2.61 -10.30 -35.51
C ASN A 107 2.81 -11.52 -34.60
N ASP A 108 2.87 -12.70 -35.21
CA ASP A 108 3.02 -13.98 -34.51
C ASP A 108 4.28 -14.03 -33.62
N PHE A 109 5.39 -13.45 -34.09
CA PHE A 109 6.62 -13.43 -33.31
C PHE A 109 6.45 -12.59 -32.03
N PHE A 110 5.84 -11.41 -32.16
CA PHE A 110 5.61 -10.54 -31.01
C PHE A 110 4.66 -11.20 -30.00
N GLN A 111 3.59 -11.84 -30.47
CA GLN A 111 2.65 -12.58 -29.60
C GLN A 111 3.35 -13.75 -28.89
N GLN A 112 4.23 -14.49 -29.59
CA GLN A 112 5.02 -15.54 -28.97
C GLN A 112 6.00 -15.00 -27.92
N ALA A 113 6.65 -13.87 -28.18
CA ALA A 113 7.56 -13.22 -27.22
C ALA A 113 6.82 -12.76 -25.96
N VAL A 114 5.60 -12.22 -26.09
CA VAL A 114 4.73 -11.85 -24.97
C VAL A 114 4.34 -13.09 -24.18
N THR A 115 3.84 -14.12 -24.85
CA THR A 115 3.44 -15.39 -24.20
C THR A 115 4.61 -16.04 -23.45
N ALA A 116 5.81 -16.02 -24.02
CA ALA A 116 7.02 -16.53 -23.36
C ALA A 116 7.36 -15.72 -22.10
N GLY A 117 7.23 -14.41 -22.15
CA GLY A 117 7.46 -13.51 -21.01
C GLY A 117 6.44 -13.73 -19.89
N VAL A 118 5.16 -13.88 -20.23
CA VAL A 118 4.09 -14.24 -19.29
C VAL A 118 4.38 -15.57 -18.60
N ASN A 119 4.61 -16.61 -19.36
CA ASN A 119 4.86 -17.96 -18.83
C ASN A 119 6.09 -18.00 -17.93
N GLN A 120 7.16 -17.31 -18.30
CA GLN A 120 8.35 -17.21 -17.47
C GLN A 120 8.07 -16.48 -16.16
N THR A 121 7.39 -15.34 -16.21
CA THR A 121 7.07 -14.55 -15.03
C THR A 121 6.17 -15.34 -14.08
N MET A 122 5.11 -15.98 -14.59
CA MET A 122 4.23 -16.85 -13.80
C MET A 122 4.99 -18.03 -13.22
N GLY A 123 5.90 -18.65 -13.99
CA GLY A 123 6.74 -19.73 -13.52
C GLY A 123 7.63 -19.32 -12.34
N GLU A 124 8.27 -18.16 -12.42
CA GLU A 124 9.06 -17.59 -11.33
C GLU A 124 8.19 -17.30 -10.09
N LEU A 125 7.00 -16.69 -10.28
CA LEU A 125 6.09 -16.40 -9.18
C LEU A 125 5.62 -17.68 -8.48
N ARG A 126 5.27 -18.73 -9.22
CA ARG A 126 4.87 -20.03 -8.67
C ARG A 126 6.02 -20.71 -7.92
N ASN A 127 7.24 -20.64 -8.44
CA ASN A 127 8.41 -21.24 -7.78
C ASN A 127 8.66 -20.61 -6.41
N PHE A 128 8.61 -19.28 -6.30
CA PHE A 128 8.87 -18.68 -5.00
C PHE A 128 7.67 -18.77 -4.04
N THR A 129 6.42 -18.86 -4.50
CA THR A 129 5.27 -19.12 -3.61
C THR A 129 5.35 -20.46 -2.92
N GLN A 130 5.97 -21.47 -3.54
CA GLN A 130 6.19 -22.79 -2.94
C GLN A 130 7.29 -22.80 -1.87
N SER A 131 8.18 -21.82 -1.85
CA SER A 131 9.30 -21.70 -0.92
C SER A 131 9.16 -20.54 0.06
N MET A 132 7.93 -20.07 0.29
CA MET A 132 7.65 -18.99 1.22
C MET A 132 7.73 -19.42 2.68
N GLY A 133 8.28 -18.54 3.51
CA GLY A 133 8.38 -18.76 4.94
C GLY A 133 8.93 -17.53 5.68
N PHE A 134 9.39 -17.78 6.89
CA PHE A 134 9.88 -16.73 7.78
C PHE A 134 11.31 -17.03 8.23
N SER A 135 12.11 -15.97 8.32
CA SER A 135 13.44 -16.06 8.91
C SER A 135 13.45 -15.38 10.26
N TYR A 136 13.91 -16.06 11.28
CA TYR A 136 14.12 -15.47 12.60
C TYR A 136 15.42 -15.92 13.23
N ARG A 137 15.89 -15.12 14.18
CA ARG A 137 17.15 -15.36 14.87
C ARG A 137 16.95 -16.32 16.03
N GLY A 138 17.64 -17.44 16.01
CA GLY A 138 17.69 -18.38 17.12
C GLY A 138 18.45 -17.82 18.33
N SER A 139 18.37 -18.54 19.47
CA SER A 139 19.07 -18.16 20.71
C SER A 139 20.60 -18.10 20.56
N ASN A 140 21.17 -18.85 19.61
CA ASN A 140 22.58 -18.84 19.26
C ASN A 140 22.98 -17.70 18.27
N GLY A 141 22.06 -16.78 17.96
CA GLY A 141 22.29 -15.68 17.04
C GLY A 141 22.23 -16.03 15.55
N GLN A 142 22.11 -17.30 15.19
CA GLN A 142 21.96 -17.74 13.80
C GLN A 142 20.56 -17.45 13.27
N VAL A 143 20.48 -16.96 12.02
CA VAL A 143 19.20 -16.77 11.33
C VAL A 143 18.84 -18.06 10.60
N ARG A 144 17.70 -18.64 10.94
CA ARG A 144 17.13 -19.83 10.28
C ARG A 144 15.88 -19.44 9.52
N PHE A 145 15.70 -20.07 8.38
CA PHE A 145 14.49 -19.99 7.59
C PHE A 145 13.62 -21.22 7.90
N HIS A 146 12.33 -21.00 8.05
CA HIS A 146 11.29 -22.00 8.23
C HIS A 146 10.18 -21.73 7.23
N ASP A 147 9.64 -22.76 6.59
CA ASP A 147 8.46 -22.57 5.77
C ASP A 147 7.30 -22.01 6.59
N ALA A 148 6.28 -21.45 5.94
CA ALA A 148 5.22 -20.73 6.64
C ALA A 148 4.47 -21.59 7.66
N ALA A 149 4.26 -22.89 7.39
CA ALA A 149 3.59 -23.80 8.30
C ALA A 149 4.51 -24.21 9.46
N GLU A 150 5.79 -24.44 9.19
CA GLU A 150 6.81 -24.73 10.20
C GLU A 150 7.02 -23.54 11.12
N ALA A 151 7.15 -22.33 10.57
CA ALA A 151 7.28 -21.09 11.33
C ALA A 151 6.09 -20.86 12.26
N TYR A 152 4.88 -21.14 11.80
CA TYR A 152 3.67 -21.05 12.63
C TYR A 152 3.72 -22.05 13.79
N ARG A 153 4.08 -23.31 13.53
CA ARG A 153 4.25 -24.36 14.56
C ARG A 153 5.29 -23.95 15.60
N ASP A 154 6.46 -23.53 15.14
CA ASP A 154 7.55 -23.11 16.01
C ASP A 154 7.18 -21.91 16.90
N CYS A 155 6.37 -20.99 16.40
CA CYS A 155 5.88 -19.86 17.19
C CYS A 155 4.90 -20.31 18.28
N LEU A 156 3.99 -21.25 17.98
CA LEU A 156 3.10 -21.83 18.97
C LEU A 156 3.88 -22.61 20.03
N ASP A 157 4.85 -23.44 19.60
CA ASP A 157 5.68 -24.23 20.51
C ASP A 157 6.54 -23.34 21.40
N TYR A 158 7.10 -22.27 20.85
CA TYR A 158 7.89 -21.31 21.61
C TYR A 158 7.05 -20.60 22.67
N ALA A 159 5.83 -20.15 22.33
CA ALA A 159 4.92 -19.55 23.30
C ALA A 159 4.54 -20.55 24.41
N TYR A 160 4.19 -21.77 24.02
CA TYR A 160 3.85 -22.85 24.95
C TYR A 160 4.98 -23.16 25.93
N MET A 161 6.20 -23.36 25.43
CA MET A 161 7.38 -23.66 26.26
C MET A 161 7.68 -22.56 27.27
N GLN A 162 7.52 -21.28 26.89
CA GLN A 162 7.76 -20.16 27.80
C GLN A 162 6.76 -20.13 28.96
N VAL A 163 5.49 -20.48 28.71
CA VAL A 163 4.46 -20.54 29.75
C VAL A 163 4.67 -21.74 30.64
N MET A 164 4.89 -22.94 30.07
CA MET A 164 5.04 -24.19 30.81
C MET A 164 6.27 -24.22 31.70
N THR A 165 7.33 -23.54 31.30
CA THR A 165 8.54 -23.42 32.15
C THR A 165 8.42 -22.33 33.21
N GLY A 166 7.31 -21.58 33.24
CA GLY A 166 7.13 -20.46 34.16
C GLY A 166 8.07 -19.28 33.89
N ALA A 167 8.73 -19.27 32.71
CA ALA A 167 9.68 -18.22 32.36
C ALA A 167 9.04 -16.83 32.23
N VAL A 168 7.82 -16.80 31.68
CA VAL A 168 7.01 -15.58 31.51
C VAL A 168 5.53 -15.89 31.62
N ASP A 169 4.72 -14.87 31.86
CA ASP A 169 3.27 -14.97 31.79
C ASP A 169 2.81 -15.20 30.35
N HIS A 170 1.56 -15.68 30.20
CA HIS A 170 0.97 -16.01 28.93
C HIS A 170 1.02 -14.88 27.90
N ASN A 171 0.60 -13.67 28.28
CA ASN A 171 0.56 -12.54 27.36
C ASN A 171 1.96 -12.17 26.85
N THR A 172 2.96 -12.26 27.73
CA THR A 172 4.36 -12.05 27.37
C THR A 172 4.88 -13.14 26.43
N ALA A 173 4.48 -14.39 26.60
CA ALA A 173 4.85 -15.50 25.69
C ALA A 173 4.26 -15.28 24.29
N VAL A 174 2.99 -14.91 24.19
CA VAL A 174 2.32 -14.57 22.92
C VAL A 174 3.02 -13.41 22.23
N ARG A 175 3.32 -12.34 22.95
CA ARG A 175 4.05 -11.17 22.42
C ARG A 175 5.44 -11.55 21.90
N ASN A 176 6.16 -12.39 22.62
CA ASN A 176 7.49 -12.85 22.20
C ASN A 176 7.43 -13.71 20.93
N ALA A 177 6.46 -14.61 20.81
CA ALA A 177 6.27 -15.44 19.63
C ALA A 177 5.91 -14.59 18.39
N THR A 178 4.96 -13.66 18.53
CA THR A 178 4.57 -12.73 17.48
C THR A 178 5.73 -11.83 17.02
N ARG A 179 6.56 -11.38 17.97
CA ARG A 179 7.75 -10.58 17.66
C ARG A 179 8.72 -11.31 16.73
N ARG A 180 8.95 -12.58 16.97
CA ARG A 180 9.85 -13.40 16.13
C ARG A 180 9.40 -13.46 14.68
N LEU A 181 8.10 -13.62 14.43
CA LEU A 181 7.53 -13.65 13.07
C LEU A 181 7.66 -12.30 12.35
N THR A 182 7.32 -11.19 13.03
CA THR A 182 7.27 -9.88 12.41
C THR A 182 8.64 -9.24 12.17
N GLU A 183 9.68 -9.68 12.86
CA GLU A 183 11.05 -9.18 12.66
C GLU A 183 11.61 -9.52 11.28
N GLY A 184 11.35 -10.73 10.76
CA GLY A 184 11.85 -11.20 9.48
C GLY A 184 10.97 -10.83 8.29
N GLY A 185 9.65 -10.79 8.48
CA GLY A 185 8.66 -10.72 7.41
C GLY A 185 8.62 -11.99 6.54
N LEU A 186 7.69 -12.02 5.60
CA LEU A 186 7.55 -13.13 4.66
C LEU A 186 8.65 -13.09 3.62
N GLN A 187 9.37 -14.17 3.51
CA GLN A 187 10.49 -14.33 2.59
C GLN A 187 10.31 -15.61 1.77
N PHE A 188 11.01 -15.70 0.66
CA PHE A 188 11.21 -16.94 -0.04
C PHE A 188 12.71 -17.28 -0.07
N VAL A 189 13.02 -18.55 -0.27
CA VAL A 189 14.38 -19.04 -0.42
C VAL A 189 14.53 -19.59 -1.84
N ASP A 190 15.50 -19.07 -2.57
CA ASP A 190 15.98 -19.73 -3.76
C ASP A 190 16.86 -20.91 -3.33
N TYR A 191 16.33 -22.12 -3.46
CA TYR A 191 17.02 -23.33 -3.04
C TYR A 191 18.33 -23.60 -3.80
N ALA A 192 18.45 -23.10 -5.03
CA ALA A 192 19.66 -23.29 -5.82
C ALA A 192 20.82 -22.42 -5.34
N SER A 193 20.54 -21.16 -4.98
CA SER A 193 21.55 -20.20 -4.54
C SER A 193 21.59 -19.98 -3.03
N GLY A 194 20.59 -20.43 -2.29
CA GLY A 194 20.41 -20.16 -0.87
C GLY A 194 20.07 -18.68 -0.55
N VAL A 195 19.85 -17.86 -1.57
CA VAL A 195 19.55 -16.43 -1.42
C VAL A 195 18.11 -16.26 -0.89
N ARG A 196 17.99 -15.46 0.15
CA ARG A 196 16.69 -15.08 0.75
C ARG A 196 16.27 -13.71 0.27
N CYS A 197 15.00 -13.59 -0.10
CA CYS A 197 14.44 -12.36 -0.63
C CYS A 197 13.03 -12.14 -0.06
N HIS A 198 12.66 -10.88 0.20
CA HIS A 198 11.27 -10.57 0.53
C HIS A 198 10.37 -10.82 -0.67
N ALA A 199 9.13 -11.23 -0.43
CA ALA A 199 8.18 -11.63 -1.46
C ALA A 199 7.89 -10.50 -2.47
N ASP A 200 7.73 -9.25 -2.00
CA ASP A 200 7.57 -8.07 -2.86
C ASP A 200 8.78 -7.82 -3.78
N VAL A 201 9.98 -8.01 -3.25
CA VAL A 201 11.22 -7.83 -4.03
C VAL A 201 11.38 -8.92 -5.08
N ALA A 202 10.97 -10.15 -4.74
CA ALA A 202 10.98 -11.27 -5.66
C ALA A 202 9.99 -11.06 -6.82
N ALA A 203 8.75 -10.67 -6.50
CA ALA A 203 7.72 -10.36 -7.49
C ALA A 203 8.19 -9.25 -8.44
N ARG A 204 8.74 -8.17 -7.90
CA ARG A 204 9.35 -7.10 -8.71
C ARG A 204 10.41 -7.63 -9.67
N ARG A 205 11.31 -8.48 -9.17
CA ARG A 205 12.39 -9.04 -10.00
C ARG A 205 11.84 -9.92 -11.10
N ALA A 206 10.89 -10.80 -10.81
CA ALA A 206 10.27 -11.67 -11.80
C ALA A 206 9.62 -10.86 -12.94
N VAL A 207 8.81 -9.86 -12.61
CA VAL A 207 8.16 -8.97 -13.60
C VAL A 207 9.19 -8.25 -14.46
N LEU A 208 10.16 -7.58 -13.86
CA LEU A 208 11.16 -6.81 -14.62
C LEU A 208 11.99 -7.72 -15.52
N THR A 209 12.32 -8.93 -15.07
CA THR A 209 13.07 -9.89 -15.89
C THR A 209 12.24 -10.36 -17.08
N GLY A 210 10.97 -10.73 -16.87
CA GLY A 210 10.08 -11.16 -17.95
C GLY A 210 9.83 -10.06 -18.98
N LEU A 211 9.51 -8.85 -18.55
CA LEU A 211 9.34 -7.70 -19.44
C LEU A 211 10.63 -7.38 -20.22
N SER A 212 11.78 -7.40 -19.53
CA SER A 212 13.08 -7.14 -20.15
C SER A 212 13.43 -8.16 -21.23
N GLN A 213 13.15 -9.44 -20.98
CA GLN A 213 13.40 -10.50 -21.95
C GLN A 213 12.45 -10.41 -23.14
N MET A 214 11.17 -10.16 -22.89
CA MET A 214 10.17 -9.95 -23.96
C MET A 214 10.61 -8.80 -24.87
N THR A 215 10.86 -7.60 -24.30
CA THR A 215 11.21 -6.42 -25.10
C THR A 215 12.57 -6.54 -25.79
N GLY A 216 13.55 -7.22 -25.17
CA GLY A 216 14.82 -7.51 -25.81
C GLY A 216 14.68 -8.34 -27.08
N LYS A 217 13.89 -9.42 -27.03
CA LYS A 217 13.60 -10.27 -28.22
C LYS A 217 12.85 -9.51 -29.32
N VAL A 218 11.87 -8.69 -28.91
CA VAL A 218 11.13 -7.84 -29.85
C VAL A 218 12.05 -6.82 -30.51
N SER A 219 12.97 -6.21 -29.75
CA SER A 219 13.95 -5.27 -30.31
C SER A 219 14.93 -5.93 -31.29
N GLU A 220 15.42 -7.14 -30.97
CA GLU A 220 16.28 -7.93 -31.86
C GLU A 220 15.56 -8.29 -33.17
N HIS A 221 14.30 -8.71 -33.06
CA HIS A 221 13.49 -9.06 -34.24
C HIS A 221 13.27 -7.83 -35.15
N ASN A 222 12.85 -6.71 -34.56
CA ASN A 222 12.64 -5.48 -35.31
C ASN A 222 13.94 -4.94 -35.94
N ALA A 223 15.09 -5.11 -35.28
CA ALA A 223 16.38 -4.76 -35.89
C ALA A 223 16.66 -5.59 -37.15
N ALA A 224 16.33 -6.90 -37.10
CA ALA A 224 16.49 -7.78 -38.26
C ALA A 224 15.52 -7.42 -39.40
N GLU A 225 14.24 -7.11 -39.10
CA GLU A 225 13.26 -6.68 -40.10
C GLU A 225 13.60 -5.34 -40.75
N LEU A 226 14.20 -4.42 -39.99
CA LEU A 226 14.67 -3.11 -40.49
C LEU A 226 16.04 -3.18 -41.16
N ASP A 227 16.62 -4.37 -41.29
CA ASP A 227 17.95 -4.64 -41.86
C ASP A 227 19.04 -3.75 -41.23
N THR A 228 19.00 -3.62 -39.90
CA THR A 228 19.99 -2.84 -39.14
C THR A 228 20.64 -3.70 -38.05
N ASP A 229 21.96 -3.50 -37.88
CA ASP A 229 22.76 -4.08 -36.79
C ASP A 229 22.92 -3.11 -35.61
N ILE A 230 22.40 -1.88 -35.76
CA ILE A 230 22.66 -0.81 -34.80
C ILE A 230 21.43 -0.58 -33.92
N VAL A 231 21.69 -0.49 -32.62
CA VAL A 231 20.67 -0.18 -31.61
C VAL A 231 21.11 0.97 -30.73
N GLU A 232 20.15 1.73 -30.25
CA GLU A 232 20.36 2.70 -29.20
C GLU A 232 19.85 2.12 -27.87
N VAL A 233 20.66 2.27 -26.82
CA VAL A 233 20.26 1.98 -25.45
C VAL A 233 19.67 3.25 -24.85
N ASP A 234 18.51 3.17 -24.23
CA ASP A 234 17.90 4.32 -23.56
C ASP A 234 18.70 4.78 -22.33
N ALA A 235 18.39 5.96 -21.82
CA ALA A 235 19.05 6.53 -20.66
C ALA A 235 18.04 7.05 -19.64
N HIS A 236 18.41 6.98 -18.36
CA HIS A 236 17.59 7.54 -17.27
C HIS A 236 18.45 7.98 -16.09
N ALA A 237 17.96 8.98 -15.36
CA ALA A 237 18.58 9.39 -14.11
C ALA A 237 18.55 8.27 -13.06
N GLY A 238 19.58 8.19 -12.24
CA GLY A 238 19.73 7.19 -11.19
C GLY A 238 20.02 5.78 -11.70
N ALA A 239 20.65 5.66 -12.86
CA ALA A 239 21.21 4.40 -13.31
C ALA A 239 22.28 3.89 -12.34
N ARG A 240 22.48 2.56 -12.27
CA ARG A 240 23.63 2.02 -11.53
C ARG A 240 24.92 2.59 -12.11
N PRO A 241 25.97 2.79 -11.31
CA PRO A 241 27.22 3.39 -11.82
C PRO A 241 27.79 2.68 -13.03
N ASP A 242 27.77 1.34 -13.04
CA ASP A 242 28.20 0.50 -14.17
C ASP A 242 27.29 0.61 -15.40
N HIS A 243 26.00 0.94 -15.20
CA HIS A 243 25.07 1.16 -16.30
C HIS A 243 25.12 2.60 -16.85
N ALA A 244 25.45 3.57 -16.00
CA ALA A 244 25.58 4.97 -16.39
C ALA A 244 26.68 5.19 -17.47
N GLU A 245 27.66 4.31 -17.50
CA GLU A 245 28.77 4.41 -18.47
C GLU A 245 28.34 4.15 -19.91
N TRP A 246 27.36 3.31 -20.13
CA TRP A 246 26.96 2.84 -21.46
C TRP A 246 25.54 3.25 -21.89
N GLN A 247 24.73 3.86 -21.04
CA GLN A 247 23.39 4.32 -21.41
C GLN A 247 23.41 5.44 -22.46
N GLY A 248 22.33 5.56 -23.24
CA GLY A 248 22.14 6.64 -24.22
C GLY A 248 23.06 6.57 -25.44
N LYS A 249 23.67 5.42 -25.75
CA LYS A 249 24.64 5.28 -26.83
C LYS A 249 24.25 4.21 -27.84
N TRP A 250 24.86 4.27 -29.01
CA TRP A 250 24.64 3.34 -30.10
C TRP A 250 25.63 2.18 -30.05
N TYR A 251 25.13 0.97 -30.33
CA TYR A 251 25.87 -0.28 -30.25
C TYR A 251 25.52 -1.19 -31.42
N SER A 252 26.46 -2.07 -31.78
CA SER A 252 26.25 -3.17 -32.72
C SER A 252 25.71 -4.40 -32.01
N LEU A 253 24.57 -4.93 -32.43
CA LEU A 253 23.99 -6.17 -31.93
C LEU A 253 24.85 -7.37 -32.21
N SER A 254 25.34 -7.51 -33.46
CA SER A 254 26.21 -8.61 -33.87
C SER A 254 27.64 -8.48 -33.31
N GLY A 255 28.05 -7.28 -32.92
CA GLY A 255 29.43 -6.95 -32.51
C GLY A 255 30.41 -6.92 -33.66
N LYS A 256 29.94 -6.92 -34.92
CA LYS A 256 30.81 -6.92 -36.12
C LYS A 256 31.05 -5.54 -36.70
N SER A 257 30.36 -4.51 -36.25
CA SER A 257 30.57 -3.15 -36.72
C SER A 257 31.95 -2.64 -36.35
N LYS A 258 32.60 -1.95 -37.31
CA LYS A 258 33.88 -1.26 -37.07
C LYS A 258 33.65 0.13 -36.44
N LYS A 259 32.45 0.67 -36.55
CA LYS A 259 32.10 2.03 -36.09
C LYS A 259 31.49 2.03 -34.70
N TYR A 260 30.66 1.04 -34.36
CA TYR A 260 29.95 0.96 -33.12
C TYR A 260 30.43 -0.23 -32.28
N PRO A 261 30.63 -0.05 -30.96
CA PRO A 261 31.08 -1.15 -30.09
C PRO A 261 30.00 -2.22 -29.94
N SER A 262 30.41 -3.43 -29.57
CA SER A 262 29.46 -4.54 -29.35
C SER A 262 28.58 -4.28 -28.17
N LEU A 263 27.23 -4.37 -28.36
CA LEU A 263 26.23 -4.27 -27.28
C LEU A 263 26.57 -5.25 -26.17
N LYS A 264 26.76 -6.52 -26.51
CA LYS A 264 27.01 -7.59 -25.54
C LYS A 264 28.32 -7.39 -24.77
N ALA A 265 29.37 -6.98 -25.42
CA ALA A 265 30.68 -6.84 -24.79
C ALA A 265 30.75 -5.65 -23.83
N VAL A 266 30.07 -4.54 -24.15
CA VAL A 266 30.11 -3.31 -23.34
C VAL A 266 29.06 -3.33 -22.23
N THR A 267 27.83 -3.73 -22.54
CA THR A 267 26.71 -3.63 -21.60
C THR A 267 26.46 -4.91 -20.80
N GLY A 268 27.17 -6.00 -21.12
CA GLY A 268 26.90 -7.30 -20.51
C GLY A 268 25.51 -7.87 -20.85
N TYR A 269 24.92 -7.48 -21.99
CA TYR A 269 23.62 -8.00 -22.43
C TYR A 269 23.58 -9.52 -22.42
N GLY A 270 22.56 -10.10 -21.80
CA GLY A 270 22.41 -11.54 -21.58
C GLY A 270 23.06 -12.06 -20.29
N THR A 271 23.63 -11.19 -19.45
CA THR A 271 24.12 -11.55 -18.11
C THR A 271 23.19 -11.03 -17.02
N VAL A 272 23.25 -11.62 -15.82
CA VAL A 272 22.37 -11.24 -14.69
C VAL A 272 22.56 -9.78 -14.26
N THR A 273 23.76 -9.23 -14.40
CA THR A 273 24.09 -7.86 -13.95
C THR A 273 24.16 -6.84 -15.08
N GLY A 274 24.07 -7.26 -16.34
CA GLY A 274 24.16 -6.38 -17.51
C GLY A 274 22.82 -5.78 -17.94
N LEU A 275 22.83 -5.27 -19.16
CA LEU A 275 21.63 -4.76 -19.83
C LEU A 275 20.55 -5.84 -19.89
N LYS A 276 19.29 -5.49 -19.57
CA LYS A 276 18.16 -6.43 -19.44
C LYS A 276 18.33 -7.46 -18.33
N GLY A 277 19.34 -7.36 -17.50
CA GLY A 277 19.53 -8.23 -16.33
C GLY A 277 18.69 -7.79 -15.10
N ALA A 278 19.00 -8.36 -13.93
CA ALA A 278 18.23 -8.16 -12.70
C ALA A 278 18.11 -6.68 -12.32
N ASN A 279 16.86 -6.22 -12.18
CA ASN A 279 16.51 -4.82 -11.86
C ASN A 279 17.06 -3.76 -12.84
N CYS A 280 17.51 -4.15 -14.02
CA CYS A 280 17.81 -3.21 -15.09
C CYS A 280 16.51 -2.56 -15.59
N ARG A 281 16.52 -1.24 -15.80
CA ARG A 281 15.40 -0.49 -16.36
C ARG A 281 15.69 0.02 -17.77
N HIS A 282 16.88 -0.27 -18.28
CA HIS A 282 17.24 0.11 -19.64
C HIS A 282 16.61 -0.83 -20.65
N ASP A 283 16.16 -0.25 -21.74
CA ASP A 283 15.75 -0.93 -22.96
C ASP A 283 16.70 -0.53 -24.12
N PHE A 284 16.58 -1.22 -25.23
CA PHE A 284 17.26 -0.84 -26.45
C PHE A 284 16.33 -1.02 -27.65
N TYR A 285 16.56 -0.27 -28.69
CA TYR A 285 15.72 -0.27 -29.89
C TYR A 285 16.57 -0.04 -31.15
N PRO A 286 16.13 -0.58 -32.31
CA PRO A 286 16.85 -0.45 -33.55
C PRO A 286 16.91 1.02 -34.00
N VAL A 287 18.03 1.40 -34.56
CA VAL A 287 18.26 2.67 -35.23
C VAL A 287 18.85 2.42 -36.61
N ILE A 288 18.51 3.27 -37.58
CA ILE A 288 18.95 3.14 -38.96
C ILE A 288 19.96 4.23 -39.24
N GLU A 289 21.20 3.82 -39.55
CA GLU A 289 22.26 4.76 -39.83
C GLU A 289 21.94 5.65 -41.05
N GLY A 290 22.10 6.95 -40.91
CA GLY A 290 21.76 7.93 -41.95
C GLY A 290 20.28 8.38 -41.96
N ILE A 291 19.39 7.73 -41.16
CA ILE A 291 17.98 8.11 -40.98
C ILE A 291 17.72 8.51 -39.53
N SER A 292 18.13 7.68 -38.60
CA SER A 292 17.98 7.95 -37.16
C SER A 292 19.01 8.94 -36.64
N GLU A 293 18.60 9.79 -35.71
CA GLU A 293 19.51 10.65 -34.95
C GLU A 293 19.63 10.13 -33.51
N PRO A 294 20.78 10.29 -32.82
CA PRO A 294 20.90 9.93 -31.42
C PRO A 294 19.86 10.66 -30.57
N SER A 295 19.13 9.93 -29.71
CA SER A 295 18.11 10.51 -28.84
C SER A 295 18.72 11.32 -27.71
N TYR A 296 20.00 11.18 -27.45
CA TYR A 296 20.72 11.86 -26.37
C TYR A 296 22.03 12.48 -26.89
N THR A 297 22.25 13.72 -26.51
CA THR A 297 23.55 14.38 -26.69
C THR A 297 24.52 14.03 -25.57
N GLU A 298 25.82 14.19 -25.79
CA GLU A 298 26.81 13.99 -24.73
C GLU A 298 26.60 14.92 -23.52
N GLU A 299 26.10 16.13 -23.76
CA GLU A 299 25.81 17.10 -22.70
C GLU A 299 24.59 16.68 -21.85
N GLU A 300 23.54 16.20 -22.47
CA GLU A 300 22.37 15.64 -21.78
C GLU A 300 22.74 14.43 -20.93
N LEU A 301 23.56 13.52 -21.47
CA LEU A 301 24.04 12.35 -20.73
C LEU A 301 24.91 12.72 -19.52
N LYS A 302 25.78 13.75 -19.66
CA LYS A 302 26.58 14.26 -18.53
C LYS A 302 25.73 14.87 -17.42
N ASN A 303 24.62 15.47 -17.80
CA ASN A 303 23.72 16.18 -16.87
C ASN A 303 22.45 15.39 -16.53
N ILE A 304 22.38 14.10 -16.89
CA ILE A 304 21.17 13.27 -16.69
C ILE A 304 20.85 13.08 -15.21
N ASP A 305 21.86 12.98 -14.37
CA ASP A 305 21.72 12.93 -12.93
C ASP A 305 21.80 14.34 -12.34
N PRO A 306 20.92 14.70 -11.39
CA PRO A 306 21.13 15.88 -10.57
C PRO A 306 22.51 15.84 -9.87
N PRO A 307 23.12 16.99 -9.60
CA PRO A 307 24.39 17.03 -8.91
C PRO A 307 24.30 16.34 -7.53
N PRO A 308 25.38 15.71 -7.04
CA PRO A 308 25.42 15.16 -5.71
C PRO A 308 25.10 16.22 -4.64
N PHE A 309 24.41 15.83 -3.58
CA PHE A 309 23.99 16.71 -2.49
C PHE A 309 24.50 16.20 -1.14
N GLU A 310 24.64 17.11 -0.19
CA GLU A 310 25.06 16.78 1.15
C GLU A 310 23.83 16.67 2.10
N TYR A 311 23.80 15.60 2.90
CA TYR A 311 22.78 15.41 3.93
C TYR A 311 23.38 14.76 5.18
N ASN A 312 23.24 15.43 6.33
CA ASN A 312 23.80 14.99 7.61
C ASN A 312 25.31 14.63 7.55
N GLY A 313 26.10 15.45 6.85
CA GLY A 313 27.55 15.28 6.73
C GLY A 313 28.00 14.15 5.79
N LYS A 314 27.06 13.60 4.98
CA LYS A 314 27.36 12.61 3.96
C LYS A 314 26.89 13.11 2.59
N THR A 315 27.74 13.01 1.59
CA THR A 315 27.42 13.28 0.18
C THR A 315 26.75 12.07 -0.44
N TYR A 316 25.68 12.30 -1.19
CA TYR A 316 24.93 11.29 -1.91
C TYR A 316 24.85 11.63 -3.40
N THR A 317 25.13 10.66 -4.25
CA THR A 317 24.74 10.70 -5.66
C THR A 317 23.24 10.47 -5.79
N TYR A 318 22.64 10.80 -6.94
CA TYR A 318 21.21 10.56 -7.16
C TYR A 318 20.83 9.08 -7.06
N TYR A 319 21.68 8.18 -7.57
CA TYR A 319 21.52 6.73 -7.39
C TYR A 319 21.51 6.34 -5.90
N GLU A 320 22.51 6.75 -5.12
CA GLU A 320 22.58 6.45 -3.68
C GLU A 320 21.38 7.01 -2.93
N ALA A 321 20.90 8.20 -3.31
CA ALA A 321 19.70 8.80 -2.74
C ALA A 321 18.47 7.94 -2.97
N THR A 322 18.26 7.42 -4.18
CA THR A 322 17.15 6.51 -4.48
C THR A 322 17.23 5.20 -3.68
N GLN A 323 18.44 4.64 -3.51
CA GLN A 323 18.65 3.43 -2.70
C GLN A 323 18.39 3.70 -1.22
N ARG A 324 18.81 4.86 -0.70
CA ARG A 324 18.53 5.27 0.67
C ARG A 324 17.05 5.48 0.91
N GLN A 325 16.33 6.11 -0.02
CA GLN A 325 14.89 6.29 0.04
C GLN A 325 14.15 4.94 0.14
N ARG A 326 14.51 3.97 -0.71
CA ARG A 326 13.96 2.60 -0.67
C ARG A 326 14.26 1.88 0.64
N ALA A 327 15.45 2.09 1.22
CA ALA A 327 15.79 1.50 2.52
C ALA A 327 14.90 2.07 3.64
N MET A 328 14.58 3.37 3.60
CA MET A 328 13.65 3.99 4.54
C MET A 328 12.22 3.46 4.37
N GLU A 329 11.73 3.30 3.14
CA GLU A 329 10.42 2.72 2.84
C GLU A 329 10.29 1.30 3.41
N ARG A 330 11.29 0.44 3.19
CA ARG A 330 11.32 -0.91 3.79
C ARG A 330 11.33 -0.87 5.32
N SER A 331 12.08 0.06 5.92
CA SER A 331 12.13 0.22 7.38
C SER A 331 10.78 0.66 7.95
N MET A 332 10.08 1.57 7.27
CA MET A 332 8.73 1.99 7.67
C MET A 332 7.71 0.85 7.56
N ARG A 333 7.76 0.04 6.49
CA ARG A 333 6.90 -1.16 6.38
C ARG A 333 7.13 -2.13 7.54
N LYS A 334 8.40 -2.44 7.84
CA LYS A 334 8.74 -3.28 8.99
C LYS A 334 8.13 -2.75 10.28
N THR A 335 8.29 -1.45 10.55
CA THR A 335 7.76 -0.82 11.77
C THR A 335 6.23 -0.86 11.82
N LYS A 336 5.54 -0.67 10.69
CA LYS A 336 4.07 -0.79 10.61
C LYS A 336 3.61 -2.22 10.92
N ARG A 337 4.28 -3.26 10.39
CA ARG A 337 3.99 -4.66 10.73
C ARG A 337 4.17 -4.94 12.22
N GLU A 338 5.23 -4.40 12.82
CA GLU A 338 5.47 -4.54 14.26
C GLU A 338 4.38 -3.82 15.10
N ILE A 339 3.83 -2.71 14.62
CA ILE A 339 2.70 -2.01 15.26
C ILE A 339 1.43 -2.87 15.15
N LEU A 340 1.11 -3.42 13.99
CA LEU A 340 -0.05 -4.30 13.79
C LEU A 340 0.02 -5.54 14.67
N ALA A 341 1.20 -6.15 14.78
CA ALA A 341 1.42 -7.30 15.64
C ALA A 341 1.28 -6.95 17.13
N ALA A 342 1.79 -5.80 17.55
CA ALA A 342 1.63 -5.31 18.92
C ALA A 342 0.16 -5.01 19.24
N ASP A 343 -0.59 -4.47 18.28
CA ASP A 343 -2.04 -4.24 18.39
C ASP A 343 -2.81 -5.56 18.52
N ALA A 344 -2.52 -6.53 17.66
CA ALA A 344 -3.17 -7.84 17.68
C ALA A 344 -2.93 -8.63 18.98
N THR A 345 -1.86 -8.33 19.72
CA THR A 345 -1.47 -8.99 20.98
C THR A 345 -1.65 -8.11 22.22
N ASP A 346 -2.33 -6.97 22.11
CA ASP A 346 -2.53 -5.96 23.18
C ASP A 346 -1.22 -5.55 23.87
N ASP A 347 -0.11 -5.48 23.10
CA ASP A 347 1.21 -5.03 23.59
C ASP A 347 1.33 -3.50 23.47
N LYS A 348 0.75 -2.79 24.42
CA LYS A 348 0.65 -1.32 24.43
C LYS A 348 1.98 -0.62 24.46
N ASP A 349 2.95 -1.16 25.20
CA ASP A 349 4.28 -0.56 25.33
C ASP A 349 5.01 -0.62 23.99
N ARG A 350 4.99 -1.78 23.35
CA ARG A 350 5.60 -1.96 22.02
C ARG A 350 4.85 -1.18 20.93
N PHE A 351 3.52 -1.17 20.99
CA PHE A 351 2.72 -0.33 20.09
C PHE A 351 3.17 1.14 20.16
N THR A 352 3.32 1.66 21.38
CA THR A 352 3.76 3.05 21.59
C THR A 352 5.21 3.27 21.14
N GLU A 353 6.14 2.37 21.52
CA GLU A 353 7.54 2.43 21.10
C GLU A 353 7.67 2.49 19.57
N LYS A 354 6.98 1.56 18.88
CA LYS A 354 7.04 1.47 17.42
C LYS A 354 6.32 2.61 16.73
N SER A 355 5.28 3.15 17.34
CA SER A 355 4.58 4.35 16.84
C SER A 355 5.50 5.59 16.88
N VAL A 356 6.25 5.77 17.95
CA VAL A 356 7.28 6.82 18.04
C VAL A 356 8.37 6.63 16.98
N LEU A 357 8.83 5.39 16.80
CA LEU A 357 9.81 5.06 15.77
C LEU A 357 9.29 5.37 14.36
N LEU A 358 8.05 4.94 14.04
CA LEU A 358 7.43 5.20 12.74
C LEU A 358 7.34 6.69 12.44
N ARG A 359 6.96 7.50 13.43
CA ARG A 359 6.92 8.95 13.27
C ARG A 359 8.30 9.52 12.91
N ARG A 360 9.35 9.14 13.64
CA ARG A 360 10.73 9.56 13.35
C ARG A 360 11.18 9.14 11.95
N GLN A 361 10.82 7.91 11.53
CA GLN A 361 11.13 7.41 10.20
C GLN A 361 10.41 8.22 9.11
N LYS A 362 9.13 8.57 9.30
CA LYS A 362 8.37 9.42 8.37
C LYS A 362 8.96 10.83 8.27
N ASP A 363 9.32 11.44 9.40
CA ASP A 363 9.93 12.76 9.43
C ASP A 363 11.29 12.77 8.71
N GLU A 364 12.11 11.73 8.94
CA GLU A 364 13.41 11.58 8.27
C GLU A 364 13.25 11.31 6.78
N TYR A 365 12.30 10.45 6.38
CA TYR A 365 11.96 10.16 5.00
C TYR A 365 11.55 11.43 4.25
N GLY A 366 10.70 12.27 4.86
CA GLY A 366 10.29 13.55 4.30
C GLY A 366 11.44 14.54 4.12
N ARG A 367 12.28 14.70 5.16
CA ARG A 367 13.45 15.59 5.11
C ARG A 367 14.49 15.15 4.09
N PHE A 368 14.83 13.86 4.10
CA PHE A 368 15.79 13.29 3.16
C PHE A 368 15.30 13.41 1.71
N SER A 369 14.06 12.99 1.43
CA SER A 369 13.49 13.03 0.08
C SER A 369 13.45 14.47 -0.46
N LYS A 370 13.09 15.45 0.39
CA LYS A 370 13.10 16.87 0.02
C LYS A 370 14.51 17.36 -0.31
N ALA A 371 15.50 17.01 0.50
CA ALA A 371 16.90 17.39 0.27
C ALA A 371 17.46 16.76 -1.01
N ALA A 372 17.06 15.53 -1.31
CA ALA A 372 17.45 14.80 -2.51
C ALA A 372 16.67 15.20 -3.78
N GLY A 373 15.67 16.09 -3.69
CA GLY A 373 14.78 16.39 -4.82
C GLY A 373 13.91 15.22 -5.27
N LEU A 374 13.73 14.20 -4.40
CA LEU A 374 12.94 13.01 -4.70
C LEU A 374 11.48 13.17 -4.29
N SER A 375 10.57 12.69 -5.12
CA SER A 375 9.16 12.60 -4.77
C SER A 375 8.92 11.58 -3.67
N LEU A 376 8.01 11.88 -2.75
CA LEU A 376 7.57 10.92 -1.72
C LEU A 376 6.74 9.81 -2.38
N ARG A 377 7.11 8.57 -2.12
CA ARG A 377 6.45 7.39 -2.63
C ARG A 377 5.77 6.65 -1.47
N ASN A 378 4.71 7.27 -0.95
CA ASN A 378 3.97 6.75 0.21
C ASN A 378 3.35 5.39 -0.05
N GLU A 379 2.95 5.11 -1.29
CA GLU A 379 2.45 3.82 -1.75
C GLU A 379 3.44 2.68 -1.48
N ARG A 380 4.74 2.93 -1.58
CA ARG A 380 5.79 1.94 -1.30
C ARG A 380 6.03 1.68 0.17
N ALA A 381 5.53 2.54 1.03
CA ALA A 381 5.57 2.37 2.48
C ALA A 381 4.23 1.86 3.04
N GLN A 382 3.28 1.50 2.18
CA GLN A 382 2.01 0.92 2.61
C GLN A 382 2.20 -0.48 3.19
N VAL A 383 1.28 -0.84 4.09
CA VAL A 383 1.16 -2.14 4.73
C VAL A 383 -0.35 -2.36 4.86
N GLY A 384 -0.89 -3.48 4.35
CA GLY A 384 -2.31 -3.80 4.49
C GLY A 384 -2.69 -3.90 5.96
N GLY A 385 -3.92 -3.67 6.29
CA GLY A 385 -4.33 -3.59 7.69
C GLY A 385 -3.80 -2.39 8.47
N PHE A 386 -2.80 -1.63 7.96
CA PHE A 386 -2.35 -0.37 8.56
C PHE A 386 -3.08 0.81 7.94
N GLY A 387 -4.42 0.83 8.14
CA GLY A 387 -5.29 1.88 7.63
C GLY A 387 -5.26 3.17 8.46
N HIS A 388 -6.21 4.05 8.20
CA HIS A 388 -6.32 5.35 8.89
C HIS A 388 -6.47 5.19 10.42
N SER A 389 -7.25 4.22 10.89
CA SER A 389 -7.45 3.98 12.33
C SER A 389 -6.13 3.63 13.01
N GLN A 390 -5.37 2.65 12.48
CA GLN A 390 -4.06 2.27 13.03
C GLN A 390 -3.05 3.40 12.91
N ALA A 391 -3.06 4.14 11.80
CA ALA A 391 -2.18 5.28 11.60
C ALA A 391 -2.47 6.41 12.62
N SER A 392 -3.74 6.74 12.86
CA SER A 392 -4.15 7.73 13.86
C SER A 392 -3.77 7.30 15.27
N ARG A 393 -4.05 6.05 15.65
CA ARG A 393 -3.65 5.48 16.94
C ARG A 393 -2.12 5.55 17.14
N ALA A 394 -1.35 5.21 16.11
CA ALA A 394 0.10 5.27 16.15
C ALA A 394 0.63 6.72 16.31
N VAL A 395 0.04 7.69 15.60
CA VAL A 395 0.38 9.11 15.75
C VAL A 395 0.11 9.59 17.18
N TRP A 396 -1.03 9.23 17.76
CA TRP A 396 -1.39 9.60 19.12
C TRP A 396 -0.49 8.97 20.18
N ALA A 397 -0.20 7.68 20.06
CA ALA A 397 0.75 7.01 20.95
C ALA A 397 2.13 7.67 20.90
N ALA A 398 2.58 8.10 19.72
CA ALA A 398 3.83 8.82 19.55
C ALA A 398 3.81 10.23 20.19
N LYS A 399 2.67 10.95 20.11
CA LYS A 399 2.52 12.28 20.73
C LYS A 399 2.50 12.21 22.27
N GLY A 400 1.83 11.21 22.85
CA GLY A 400 1.73 11.02 24.30
C GLY A 400 3.06 10.87 25.00
N ASN A 401 4.06 10.30 24.33
CA ASN A 401 5.43 10.12 24.88
C ASN A 401 6.38 11.31 24.64
N GLN A 402 5.93 12.39 24.00
CA GLN A 402 6.74 13.60 23.75
C GLN A 402 6.49 14.74 24.74
N LYS A 403 6.01 14.46 25.97
CA LYS A 403 6.04 15.51 27.00
C LYS A 403 7.49 15.83 27.33
N PRO A 404 7.91 17.11 27.25
CA PRO A 404 9.28 17.50 27.57
C PRO A 404 9.58 17.22 29.03
N LEU A 405 10.75 16.68 29.31
CA LEU A 405 11.41 16.73 30.59
C LEU A 405 11.88 18.17 30.85
N GLU A 406 10.96 19.14 30.93
CA GLU A 406 11.29 20.48 31.36
C GLU A 406 10.12 21.06 32.15
N ASN A 407 10.46 21.41 33.40
CA ASN A 407 9.77 22.20 34.41
C ASN A 407 9.14 21.45 35.59
N LYS A 408 10.02 20.88 36.41
CA LYS A 408 9.81 20.93 37.86
C LYS A 408 10.52 22.18 38.40
N ILE A 409 9.87 23.32 38.38
CA ILE A 409 10.12 24.40 39.33
C ILE A 409 8.79 25.10 39.62
N SER A 410 8.32 24.86 40.83
CA SER A 410 7.57 25.74 41.74
C SER A 410 6.54 26.73 41.16
N SER A 411 5.26 26.51 41.46
CA SER A 411 4.54 27.46 42.30
C SER A 411 3.12 26.95 42.64
N ASN A 412 2.79 27.17 43.89
CA ASN A 412 1.61 26.75 44.65
C ASN A 412 0.24 27.10 44.03
N PRO A 413 -0.80 26.34 44.38
CA PRO A 413 -2.14 26.49 43.79
C PRO A 413 -2.93 27.58 44.52
N LYS A 414 -3.62 28.41 43.74
CA LYS A 414 -4.80 29.13 44.26
C LYS A 414 -6.06 28.41 43.80
N ARG A 415 -6.78 27.91 44.80
CA ARG A 415 -8.15 27.47 44.80
C ARG A 415 -9.07 28.57 44.28
N THR A 416 -9.97 28.30 43.37
CA THR A 416 -11.35 28.82 43.40
C THR A 416 -12.26 27.95 42.53
N ASP A 417 -13.27 27.47 43.24
CA ASP A 417 -14.67 27.19 42.86
C ASP A 417 -15.00 26.01 42.00
N THR A 418 -15.32 24.96 42.76
CA THR A 418 -16.34 23.93 42.49
C THR A 418 -17.72 24.58 42.28
N ASN A 419 -18.36 24.14 41.23
CA ASN A 419 -19.78 23.88 41.06
C ASN A 419 -20.31 24.33 39.70
N ALA A 420 -20.27 23.42 38.74
CA ALA A 420 -21.26 23.36 37.66
C ALA A 420 -21.04 22.13 36.76
N TYR A 421 -21.15 20.91 37.27
CA TYR A 421 -21.39 19.73 36.44
C TYR A 421 -21.83 18.55 37.35
N ALA A 422 -22.92 18.78 38.11
CA ALA A 422 -23.74 17.71 38.67
C ALA A 422 -25.04 17.68 37.86
N GLY A 423 -25.14 16.76 36.92
CA GLY A 423 -26.41 16.57 36.23
C GLY A 423 -26.27 16.01 34.81
N LEU A 424 -25.66 14.84 34.67
CA LEU A 424 -25.89 13.99 33.51
C LEU A 424 -25.63 12.54 33.92
N THR A 425 -26.46 12.06 34.82
CA THR A 425 -26.65 10.63 35.04
C THR A 425 -27.63 10.11 34.00
N SER A 426 -27.18 9.05 33.32
CA SER A 426 -27.97 8.00 32.70
C SER A 426 -29.40 8.39 32.27
N LYS A 427 -29.55 8.73 31.02
CA LYS A 427 -30.69 8.33 30.21
C LYS A 427 -30.17 7.88 28.87
N THR A 428 -30.20 6.59 28.64
CA THR A 428 -30.35 5.98 27.35
C THR A 428 -31.57 6.58 26.73
N ASP A 429 -31.41 7.61 26.02
CA ASP A 429 -32.49 8.18 25.27
C ASP A 429 -32.47 7.54 23.88
N SER A 430 -33.48 6.69 23.73
CA SER A 430 -34.29 6.72 22.53
C SER A 430 -34.53 8.18 22.13
N ALA A 431 -33.55 8.82 21.56
CA ALA A 431 -33.72 10.06 20.82
C ALA A 431 -34.53 9.69 19.60
N THR A 432 -35.83 9.79 19.80
CA THR A 432 -36.85 10.04 18.80
C THR A 432 -36.22 10.52 17.52
N ILE A 433 -36.27 9.69 16.49
CA ILE A 433 -36.12 10.09 15.10
C ILE A 433 -37.22 11.09 14.82
N LYS A 434 -37.00 12.37 15.16
CA LYS A 434 -37.72 13.43 14.52
C LYS A 434 -37.30 13.38 13.08
N SER A 435 -38.21 12.89 12.23
CA SER A 435 -38.18 13.04 10.81
C SER A 435 -37.77 14.48 10.50
N ILE A 436 -36.53 14.70 10.13
CA ILE A 436 -36.09 15.93 9.50
C ILE A 436 -36.63 15.88 8.09
N ASN A 437 -37.91 16.14 7.94
CA ASN A 437 -38.55 16.56 6.73
C ASN A 437 -38.12 18.00 6.46
N SER A 438 -36.90 18.22 6.06
CA SER A 438 -36.47 19.47 5.47
C SER A 438 -35.42 19.24 4.40
N GLY A 439 -35.90 19.14 3.18
CA GLY A 439 -35.14 19.73 2.08
C GLY A 439 -34.38 18.84 1.13
N SER A 440 -34.51 17.53 1.06
CA SER A 440 -34.18 16.86 -0.21
C SER A 440 -35.37 16.03 -0.72
N LYS A 441 -36.14 16.60 -1.63
CA LYS A 441 -37.07 15.87 -2.52
C LYS A 441 -36.33 14.89 -3.46
N LEU A 442 -35.15 14.41 -3.08
CA LEU A 442 -34.19 13.77 -3.97
C LEU A 442 -34.27 12.26 -4.01
N PHE A 443 -34.91 11.63 -2.99
CA PHE A 443 -35.00 10.17 -2.95
C PHE A 443 -36.38 9.73 -2.46
N THR A 444 -37.05 8.90 -3.28
CA THR A 444 -38.24 8.17 -2.80
C THR A 444 -37.79 7.08 -1.82
N GLU A 445 -38.67 6.66 -0.93
CA GLU A 445 -38.38 5.56 0.02
C GLU A 445 -37.94 4.27 -0.70
N GLU A 446 -38.56 3.98 -1.86
CA GLU A 446 -38.19 2.85 -2.69
C GLU A 446 -36.73 2.93 -3.18
N ASN A 447 -36.30 4.08 -3.62
CA ASN A 447 -34.93 4.30 -4.09
C ASN A 447 -33.90 4.21 -2.96
N ARG A 448 -34.29 4.67 -1.77
CA ARG A 448 -33.49 4.52 -0.56
C ARG A 448 -33.30 3.06 -0.18
N ILE A 449 -34.35 2.26 -0.21
CA ILE A 449 -34.28 0.81 0.05
C ILE A 449 -33.31 0.12 -0.94
N LYS A 450 -33.41 0.44 -2.24
CA LYS A 450 -32.50 -0.10 -3.26
C LYS A 450 -31.04 0.30 -3.00
N MET A 451 -30.79 1.55 -2.59
CA MET A 451 -29.45 2.01 -2.25
C MET A 451 -28.88 1.25 -1.03
N LEU A 452 -29.68 1.07 0.03
CA LEU A 452 -29.30 0.29 1.22
C LEU A 452 -29.02 -1.19 0.89
N GLN A 453 -29.78 -1.78 -0.04
CA GLN A 453 -29.50 -3.13 -0.54
C GLN A 453 -28.16 -3.20 -1.25
N HIS A 454 -27.82 -2.22 -2.08
CA HIS A 454 -26.52 -2.14 -2.73
C HIS A 454 -25.39 -1.92 -1.71
N GLU A 455 -25.58 -1.10 -0.69
CA GLU A 455 -24.61 -0.91 0.40
C GLU A 455 -24.36 -2.21 1.17
N ARG A 456 -25.38 -3.02 1.41
CA ARG A 456 -25.22 -4.36 2.00
C ARG A 456 -24.33 -5.26 1.14
N ILE A 457 -24.49 -5.21 -0.19
CA ILE A 457 -23.69 -6.01 -1.12
C ILE A 457 -22.24 -5.53 -1.14
N ILE A 458 -22.01 -4.22 -1.28
CA ILE A 458 -20.64 -3.70 -1.41
C ILE A 458 -19.88 -3.71 -0.07
N SER A 459 -20.56 -3.60 1.07
CA SER A 459 -19.90 -3.58 2.39
C SER A 459 -19.17 -4.88 2.74
N GLY A 460 -19.49 -6.00 2.07
CA GLY A 460 -18.77 -7.27 2.20
C GLY A 460 -17.52 -7.38 1.31
N ASN A 461 -17.25 -6.39 0.45
CA ASN A 461 -16.11 -6.44 -0.45
C ASN A 461 -14.81 -6.13 0.30
N LYS A 462 -13.74 -6.81 -0.06
CA LYS A 462 -12.37 -6.55 0.43
C LYS A 462 -11.70 -5.33 -0.24
N TYR A 463 -12.33 -4.76 -1.26
CA TYR A 463 -11.89 -3.57 -1.99
C TYR A 463 -12.99 -2.52 -1.96
N GLU A 464 -12.62 -1.26 -2.08
CA GLU A 464 -13.60 -0.19 -2.18
C GLU A 464 -14.32 -0.23 -3.52
N LYS A 465 -15.63 -0.11 -3.47
CA LYS A 465 -16.50 0.06 -4.62
C LYS A 465 -17.39 1.26 -4.40
N ALA A 466 -17.39 2.17 -5.35
CA ALA A 466 -18.23 3.36 -5.33
C ALA A 466 -19.41 3.22 -6.30
N ILE A 467 -20.57 3.70 -5.88
CA ILE A 467 -21.78 3.78 -6.68
C ILE A 467 -22.29 5.23 -6.61
N ILE A 468 -22.50 5.83 -7.76
CA ILE A 468 -23.03 7.18 -7.88
C ILE A 468 -24.49 7.11 -8.32
N TYR A 469 -25.37 7.74 -7.53
CA TYR A 469 -26.81 7.82 -7.81
C TYR A 469 -27.21 9.20 -8.28
N LYS A 470 -28.06 9.23 -9.29
CA LYS A 470 -28.73 10.47 -9.73
C LYS A 470 -29.82 10.85 -8.73
N PRO A 471 -30.32 12.11 -8.78
CA PRO A 471 -31.43 12.56 -7.92
C PRO A 471 -32.70 11.73 -8.03
N ASP A 472 -32.94 11.04 -9.14
CA ASP A 472 -34.09 10.14 -9.35
C ASP A 472 -33.88 8.74 -8.78
N GLY A 473 -32.73 8.46 -8.15
CA GLY A 473 -32.38 7.19 -7.55
C GLY A 473 -31.81 6.15 -8.50
N SER A 474 -31.70 6.46 -9.78
CA SER A 474 -31.05 5.58 -10.74
C SER A 474 -29.52 5.64 -10.56
N ILE A 475 -28.85 4.51 -10.83
CA ILE A 475 -27.39 4.47 -10.84
C ILE A 475 -26.89 5.23 -12.07
N ASP A 476 -25.99 6.20 -11.83
CA ASP A 476 -25.31 6.91 -12.90
C ASP A 476 -24.10 6.11 -13.41
N PHE A 477 -23.21 5.76 -12.50
CA PHE A 477 -22.09 4.85 -12.78
C PHE A 477 -21.56 4.20 -11.51
N GLN A 478 -20.77 3.15 -11.69
CA GLN A 478 -20.09 2.44 -10.60
C GLN A 478 -18.60 2.40 -10.88
N LYS A 479 -17.80 2.36 -9.82
CA LYS A 479 -16.35 2.27 -9.95
C LYS A 479 -15.76 1.33 -8.91
N LYS A 480 -14.85 0.47 -9.33
CA LYS A 480 -14.04 -0.38 -8.47
C LYS A 480 -12.75 0.36 -8.13
N GLY A 481 -12.40 0.36 -6.87
CA GLY A 481 -11.14 0.89 -6.35
C GLY A 481 -10.22 -0.20 -5.82
N ASN A 482 -9.24 0.23 -5.03
CA ASN A 482 -8.32 -0.62 -4.28
C ASN A 482 -8.92 -0.99 -2.90
N SER A 483 -8.10 -1.55 -2.00
CA SER A 483 -8.52 -1.90 -0.62
C SER A 483 -8.92 -0.71 0.24
N ASP A 484 -8.49 0.49 -0.10
CA ASP A 484 -8.59 1.69 0.75
C ASP A 484 -8.89 3.00 -0.02
N SER A 485 -9.16 2.92 -1.34
CA SER A 485 -9.46 4.11 -2.14
C SER A 485 -10.18 3.82 -3.45
N VAL A 486 -11.06 4.74 -3.85
CA VAL A 486 -11.63 4.82 -5.20
C VAL A 486 -11.22 6.15 -5.84
N SER A 487 -10.53 6.09 -6.97
CA SER A 487 -10.07 7.29 -7.68
C SER A 487 -11.05 7.69 -8.78
N PHE A 488 -11.32 8.98 -8.93
CA PHE A 488 -12.19 9.54 -9.95
C PHE A 488 -11.43 10.52 -10.84
N SER A 489 -11.65 10.44 -12.14
CA SER A 489 -11.15 11.42 -13.09
C SER A 489 -11.83 12.79 -12.91
N ILE A 490 -11.20 13.85 -13.41
CA ILE A 490 -11.76 15.21 -13.35
C ILE A 490 -13.14 15.28 -14.03
N LYS A 491 -13.33 14.53 -15.12
CA LYS A 491 -14.61 14.48 -15.86
C LYS A 491 -15.70 13.83 -15.01
N GLU A 492 -15.41 12.71 -14.36
CA GLU A 492 -16.33 12.02 -13.45
C GLU A 492 -16.71 12.92 -12.27
N ILE A 493 -15.71 13.56 -11.62
CA ILE A 493 -15.98 14.48 -10.49
C ILE A 493 -16.91 15.63 -10.91
N LYS A 494 -16.68 16.25 -12.08
CA LYS A 494 -17.54 17.32 -12.59
C LYS A 494 -18.98 16.87 -12.90
N SER A 495 -19.18 15.59 -13.17
CA SER A 495 -20.51 15.03 -13.44
C SER A 495 -21.32 14.71 -12.18
N MET A 496 -20.76 14.86 -10.98
CA MET A 496 -21.37 14.45 -9.71
C MET A 496 -22.27 15.51 -9.06
N ASP A 497 -22.43 16.69 -9.65
CA ASP A 497 -23.18 17.80 -9.05
C ASP A 497 -24.61 17.39 -8.64
N GLY A 498 -24.96 17.60 -7.39
CA GLY A 498 -26.25 17.25 -6.78
C GLY A 498 -26.52 15.74 -6.61
N LYS A 499 -25.57 14.87 -6.90
CA LYS A 499 -25.71 13.40 -6.80
C LYS A 499 -25.31 12.87 -5.43
N ILE A 500 -25.60 11.59 -5.20
CA ILE A 500 -25.19 10.85 -4.01
C ILE A 500 -24.09 9.86 -4.39
N LEU A 501 -23.02 9.85 -3.62
CA LEU A 501 -21.98 8.85 -3.73
C LEU A 501 -22.02 7.94 -2.49
N THR A 502 -22.17 6.63 -2.70
CA THR A 502 -21.93 5.63 -1.67
C THR A 502 -20.71 4.79 -2.02
N HIS A 503 -19.90 4.46 -1.04
CA HIS A 503 -18.77 3.55 -1.19
C HIS A 503 -18.56 2.78 0.12
N ASN A 504 -17.96 1.60 0.02
CA ASN A 504 -17.63 0.84 1.20
C ASN A 504 -16.23 1.15 1.73
N HIS A 505 -16.10 1.11 3.05
CA HIS A 505 -14.83 1.10 3.75
C HIS A 505 -14.57 -0.30 4.32
N PRO A 506 -13.76 -1.15 3.66
CA PRO A 506 -13.53 -2.53 4.11
C PRO A 506 -12.98 -2.62 5.54
N ASN A 507 -12.25 -1.60 5.97
CA ASN A 507 -11.64 -1.51 7.30
C ASN A 507 -12.56 -0.83 8.35
N GLY A 508 -13.81 -0.53 8.02
CA GLY A 508 -14.79 0.06 8.95
C GLY A 508 -14.52 1.51 9.35
N THR A 509 -13.62 2.21 8.66
CA THR A 509 -13.20 3.59 9.02
C THR A 509 -14.26 4.63 8.71
N ILE A 510 -14.22 5.75 9.44
CA ILE A 510 -15.03 6.94 9.13
C ILE A 510 -14.60 7.59 7.80
N PRO A 511 -15.46 8.41 7.16
CA PRO A 511 -15.11 9.16 5.95
C PRO A 511 -13.82 9.96 6.12
N SER A 512 -12.96 9.91 5.11
CA SER A 512 -11.64 10.53 5.11
C SER A 512 -11.68 11.99 4.60
N PRO A 513 -10.63 12.81 4.82
CA PRO A 513 -10.48 14.10 4.17
C PRO A 513 -10.56 14.04 2.63
N ALA A 514 -10.14 12.93 2.03
CA ALA A 514 -10.23 12.72 0.59
C ALA A 514 -11.68 12.58 0.13
N ASP A 515 -12.52 11.87 0.88
CA ASP A 515 -13.96 11.73 0.61
C ASP A 515 -14.67 13.07 0.68
N ILE A 516 -14.36 13.86 1.72
CA ILE A 516 -14.89 15.22 1.88
C ILE A 516 -14.45 16.12 0.74
N ASN A 517 -13.20 15.97 0.26
CA ASN A 517 -12.72 16.75 -0.89
C ASN A 517 -13.39 16.32 -2.21
N ILE A 518 -13.71 15.04 -2.39
CA ILE A 518 -14.52 14.56 -3.52
C ILE A 518 -15.92 15.17 -3.44
N MET A 519 -16.55 15.13 -2.27
CA MET A 519 -17.85 15.76 -2.03
C MET A 519 -17.84 17.25 -2.41
N ARG A 520 -16.82 17.98 -1.98
CA ARG A 520 -16.64 19.41 -2.32
C ARG A 520 -16.47 19.64 -3.82
N ARG A 521 -15.51 18.92 -4.45
CA ARG A 521 -15.16 19.11 -5.87
C ARG A 521 -16.28 18.67 -6.80
N GLY A 522 -16.96 17.59 -6.45
CA GLY A 522 -18.10 17.04 -7.17
C GLY A 522 -19.41 17.76 -6.86
N LYS A 523 -19.42 18.65 -5.88
CA LYS A 523 -20.64 19.30 -5.37
C LYS A 523 -21.74 18.29 -5.03
N LEU A 524 -21.35 17.14 -4.51
CA LEU A 524 -22.26 16.08 -4.10
C LEU A 524 -23.28 16.61 -3.08
N ALA A 525 -24.50 16.12 -3.16
CA ALA A 525 -25.52 16.37 -2.13
C ALA A 525 -25.24 15.55 -0.87
N GLU A 526 -24.79 14.32 -1.05
CA GLU A 526 -24.51 13.37 0.03
C GLU A 526 -23.34 12.46 -0.32
N ILE A 527 -22.51 12.14 0.67
CA ILE A 527 -21.50 11.07 0.59
C ILE A 527 -21.71 10.07 1.72
N ARG A 528 -21.57 8.79 1.43
CA ARG A 528 -21.83 7.68 2.33
C ARG A 528 -20.65 6.71 2.31
N ALA A 529 -20.12 6.41 3.49
CA ALA A 529 -19.10 5.37 3.69
C ALA A 529 -19.72 4.22 4.47
N CYS A 530 -19.98 3.09 3.80
CA CYS A 530 -20.65 1.94 4.42
C CYS A 530 -19.65 0.83 4.81
N ASN A 531 -19.98 0.12 5.89
CA ASN A 531 -19.24 -1.04 6.37
C ASN A 531 -20.21 -2.16 6.80
N SER A 532 -19.71 -3.20 7.50
CA SER A 532 -20.52 -4.32 8.01
C SER A 532 -21.65 -3.87 8.92
N ASP A 533 -21.50 -2.79 9.68
CA ASP A 533 -22.39 -2.40 10.77
C ASP A 533 -23.40 -1.33 10.35
N GLY A 534 -23.06 -0.49 9.36
CA GLY A 534 -23.91 0.60 8.93
C GLY A 534 -23.25 1.51 7.89
N ALA A 535 -23.69 2.77 7.87
CA ALA A 535 -23.11 3.80 7.01
C ALA A 535 -22.90 5.12 7.75
N TYR A 536 -21.73 5.71 7.55
CA TYR A 536 -21.45 7.09 7.89
C TYR A 536 -21.94 7.99 6.76
N VAL A 537 -22.78 8.94 7.08
CA VAL A 537 -23.44 9.79 6.07
C VAL A 537 -23.09 11.24 6.34
N ILE A 538 -22.56 11.92 5.33
CA ILE A 538 -22.32 13.36 5.36
C ILE A 538 -23.17 14.02 4.27
N ARG A 539 -23.97 15.00 4.67
CA ARG A 539 -24.83 15.80 3.77
C ARG A 539 -24.38 17.25 3.73
N ARG A 540 -24.61 17.86 2.62
CA ARG A 540 -24.38 19.31 2.47
C ARG A 540 -25.63 20.06 2.91
N SER A 541 -25.53 20.85 3.99
CA SER A 541 -26.65 21.66 4.51
C SER A 541 -26.75 23.06 3.88
N GLY A 542 -25.76 23.49 3.10
CA GLY A 542 -25.74 24.83 2.53
C GLY A 542 -24.57 25.10 1.57
N LYS A 543 -24.13 26.35 1.54
CA LYS A 543 -22.91 26.72 0.79
C LYS A 543 -21.68 26.14 1.47
N TRP A 544 -20.75 25.65 0.66
CA TRP A 544 -19.47 25.14 1.13
C TRP A 544 -18.66 26.24 1.84
N SER A 545 -18.05 25.87 2.97
CA SER A 545 -17.23 26.84 3.73
C SER A 545 -16.07 27.39 2.89
N SER A 546 -15.85 28.70 2.95
CA SER A 546 -14.74 29.37 2.28
C SER A 546 -13.35 28.98 2.84
N GLU A 547 -13.30 28.35 4.01
CA GLU A 547 -12.08 27.85 4.63
C GLU A 547 -11.61 26.51 4.03
N LEU A 548 -12.53 25.69 3.55
CA LEU A 548 -12.26 24.34 3.04
C LEU A 548 -12.02 24.35 1.51
N THR A 549 -11.07 25.11 1.03
CA THR A 549 -10.85 25.34 -0.42
C THR A 549 -9.97 24.30 -1.11
N SER A 550 -9.22 23.50 -0.37
CA SER A 550 -8.29 22.48 -0.89
C SER A 550 -8.24 21.26 0.01
N LEU A 551 -7.77 20.12 -0.53
CA LEU A 551 -7.56 18.90 0.27
C LEU A 551 -6.68 19.17 1.49
N LYS A 552 -5.60 19.94 1.34
CA LYS A 552 -4.70 20.29 2.46
C LYS A 552 -5.40 21.05 3.58
N LYS A 553 -6.30 21.99 3.22
CA LYS A 553 -7.07 22.74 4.22
C LYS A 553 -8.15 21.87 4.88
N ILE A 554 -8.80 20.99 4.11
CA ILE A 554 -9.75 20.02 4.65
C ILE A 554 -9.03 19.06 5.62
N ASP A 555 -7.90 18.51 5.22
CA ASP A 555 -7.09 17.60 6.04
C ASP A 555 -6.65 18.26 7.35
N SER A 556 -6.14 19.49 7.30
CA SER A 556 -5.75 20.24 8.49
C SER A 556 -6.92 20.54 9.43
N ALA A 557 -8.06 20.95 8.88
CA ALA A 557 -9.26 21.28 9.66
C ALA A 557 -9.89 20.01 10.28
N TYR A 558 -9.97 18.94 9.50
CA TYR A 558 -10.47 17.63 9.92
C TYR A 558 -9.63 17.06 11.07
N ASN A 559 -8.31 16.98 10.88
CA ASN A 559 -7.41 16.47 11.90
C ASN A 559 -7.44 17.32 13.17
N SER A 560 -7.59 18.65 13.07
CA SER A 560 -7.73 19.51 14.24
C SER A 560 -8.97 19.17 15.07
N CYS A 561 -10.12 18.89 14.44
CA CYS A 561 -11.34 18.51 15.14
C CYS A 561 -11.24 17.11 15.75
N ILE A 562 -10.68 16.15 15.02
CA ILE A 562 -10.44 14.80 15.55
C ILE A 562 -9.47 14.87 16.74
N ASP A 563 -8.37 15.62 16.63
CA ASP A 563 -7.36 15.80 17.67
C ASP A 563 -7.96 16.41 18.96
N GLU A 564 -8.86 17.39 18.84
CA GLU A 564 -9.53 18.03 19.96
C GLU A 564 -10.35 17.03 20.79
N ILE A 565 -11.13 16.19 20.13
CA ILE A 565 -11.97 15.18 20.78
C ILE A 565 -11.13 14.04 21.36
N LEU A 566 -10.09 13.60 20.63
CA LEU A 566 -9.16 12.60 21.14
C LEU A 566 -8.46 13.05 22.43
N LEU A 567 -8.04 14.31 22.53
CA LEU A 567 -7.46 14.88 23.76
C LEU A 567 -8.47 14.86 24.92
N LYS A 568 -9.73 15.19 24.66
CA LYS A 568 -10.81 15.09 25.65
C LYS A 568 -10.92 13.67 26.22
N TYR A 569 -10.97 12.66 25.34
CA TYR A 569 -11.12 11.26 25.78
C TYR A 569 -9.85 10.70 26.43
N GLN A 570 -8.68 11.16 26.01
CA GLN A 570 -7.41 10.81 26.68
C GLN A 570 -7.41 11.28 28.14
N LYS A 571 -7.93 12.49 28.38
CA LYS A 571 -8.08 13.02 29.75
C LYS A 571 -9.06 12.18 30.57
N ILE A 572 -10.24 11.86 30.02
CA ILE A 572 -11.25 11.02 30.67
C ILE A 572 -10.68 9.63 31.01
N ALA A 573 -9.99 9.00 30.08
CA ALA A 573 -9.36 7.70 30.30
C ALA A 573 -8.31 7.75 31.42
N SER A 574 -7.48 8.81 31.44
CA SER A 574 -6.48 9.02 32.49
C SER A 574 -7.10 9.24 33.86
N GLU A 575 -8.19 10.02 33.95
CA GLU A 575 -8.91 10.28 35.18
C GLU A 575 -9.59 9.02 35.74
N ASN A 576 -10.09 8.16 34.87
CA ASN A 576 -10.77 6.91 35.24
C ASN A 576 -9.83 5.71 35.43
N GLY A 577 -8.52 5.86 35.16
CA GLY A 577 -7.59 4.73 35.14
C GLY A 577 -7.87 3.71 34.02
N GLU A 578 -8.61 4.13 33.00
CA GLU A 578 -9.03 3.27 31.90
C GLU A 578 -8.11 3.39 30.67
N ASN A 579 -8.17 2.38 29.81
CA ASN A 579 -7.46 2.42 28.55
C ASN A 579 -8.14 3.40 27.57
N PHE A 580 -7.40 4.40 27.10
CA PHE A 580 -7.86 5.38 26.12
C PHE A 580 -8.42 4.75 24.85
N PHE A 581 -7.86 3.63 24.40
CA PHE A 581 -8.29 2.96 23.18
C PHE A 581 -9.74 2.43 23.24
N LYS A 582 -10.30 2.23 24.43
CA LYS A 582 -11.74 1.94 24.63
C LYS A 582 -12.64 3.04 24.06
N TYR A 583 -12.14 4.26 24.00
CA TYR A 583 -12.88 5.45 23.57
C TYR A 583 -12.53 5.88 22.13
N PHE A 584 -11.60 5.21 21.47
CA PHE A 584 -11.01 5.70 20.22
C PHE A 584 -12.06 5.83 19.10
N ASP A 585 -12.81 4.78 18.80
CA ASP A 585 -13.84 4.79 17.75
C ASP A 585 -14.93 5.82 18.02
N ARG A 586 -15.30 5.98 19.30
CA ARG A 586 -16.24 7.00 19.73
C ARG A 586 -15.66 8.41 19.53
N ALA A 587 -14.41 8.59 19.87
CA ALA A 587 -13.71 9.88 19.70
C ALA A 587 -13.57 10.27 18.23
N GLU A 588 -13.28 9.32 17.33
CA GLU A 588 -13.25 9.58 15.88
C GLU A 588 -14.63 10.02 15.36
N LYS A 589 -15.71 9.33 15.76
CA LYS A 589 -17.08 9.70 15.39
C LYS A 589 -17.46 11.09 15.90
N GLU A 590 -17.20 11.39 17.18
CA GLU A 590 -17.46 12.71 17.76
C GLU A 590 -16.59 13.81 17.12
N GLY A 591 -15.35 13.51 16.76
CA GLY A 591 -14.47 14.44 16.05
C GLY A 591 -14.95 14.75 14.63
N LEU A 592 -15.47 13.73 13.91
CA LEU A 592 -16.12 13.94 12.62
C LEU A 592 -17.42 14.75 12.77
N GLN A 593 -18.21 14.50 13.81
CA GLN A 593 -19.37 15.34 14.12
C GLN A 593 -18.98 16.78 14.35
N LEU A 594 -17.96 17.03 15.19
CA LEU A 594 -17.43 18.37 15.45
C LEU A 594 -16.97 19.08 14.18
N PHE A 595 -16.29 18.35 13.29
CA PHE A 595 -15.88 18.88 11.99
C PHE A 595 -17.11 19.27 11.14
N CYS A 596 -18.10 18.40 11.06
CA CYS A 596 -19.30 18.65 10.28
C CYS A 596 -20.07 19.87 10.82
N ASP A 597 -20.26 19.95 12.14
CA ASP A 597 -20.95 21.08 12.80
C ASP A 597 -20.22 22.41 12.53
N LYS A 598 -18.88 22.42 12.62
CA LYS A 598 -18.06 23.61 12.41
C LYS A 598 -18.11 24.13 10.99
N TYR A 599 -18.29 23.25 10.00
CA TYR A 599 -18.20 23.61 8.59
C TYR A 599 -19.52 23.50 7.83
N ASN A 600 -20.65 23.53 8.54
CA ASN A 600 -22.02 23.51 7.98
C ASN A 600 -22.29 22.26 7.12
N LEU A 601 -21.88 21.10 7.60
CA LEU A 601 -22.22 19.81 7.07
C LEU A 601 -23.10 19.07 8.08
N GLU A 602 -23.97 18.21 7.59
CA GLU A 602 -24.76 17.31 8.46
C GLU A 602 -24.09 15.95 8.50
N PHE A 603 -23.89 15.41 9.68
CA PHE A 603 -23.37 14.05 9.89
C PHE A 603 -24.39 13.17 10.57
N SER A 604 -24.52 11.92 10.13
CA SER A 604 -25.33 10.89 10.78
C SER A 604 -24.69 9.51 10.61
N TRP A 605 -24.97 8.64 11.59
CA TRP A 605 -24.69 7.21 11.49
C TRP A 605 -26.01 6.46 11.28
N GLU A 606 -26.07 5.63 10.24
CA GLU A 606 -27.23 4.80 9.94
C GLU A 606 -26.87 3.33 10.22
N ASP A 607 -27.46 2.75 11.29
CA ASP A 607 -27.23 1.35 11.69
C ASP A 607 -28.01 0.39 10.78
N LYS A 608 -27.37 -0.71 10.36
CA LYS A 608 -28.00 -1.75 9.55
C LYS A 608 -29.12 -2.51 10.28
N ASN A 609 -29.01 -2.63 11.61
CA ASN A 609 -29.94 -3.41 12.41
C ASN A 609 -31.24 -2.64 12.76
N GLU A 610 -31.21 -1.30 12.68
CA GLU A 610 -32.40 -0.47 12.90
C GLU A 610 -33.27 -0.36 11.64
N ASN A 611 -32.72 -0.61 10.46
CA ASN A 611 -33.43 -0.63 9.18
C ASN A 611 -33.84 -2.06 8.82
N LYS A 612 -34.87 -2.57 9.48
CA LYS A 612 -35.57 -3.80 9.07
C LYS A 612 -36.40 -3.52 7.81
N TYR A 613 -35.77 -3.68 6.64
CA TYR A 613 -36.50 -3.88 5.38
C TYR A 613 -35.73 -4.84 4.46
#